data_355f1a19de39202d79a4e074073d1e8a
#
_entry.id   355f1a19de39202d79a4e074073d1e8a
#
_cell.length_a   1.000
_cell.length_b   1.000
_cell.length_c   1.000
_cell.angle_alpha   90.00
_cell.angle_beta   90.00
_cell.angle_gamma   90.00
#
_symmetry.space_group_name_H-M   'P 1'
#
loop_
_entity.id
_entity.type
_entity.pdbx_description
1 polymer ?
#
loop_
_entity_poly.entity_id
_entity_poly.type
_entity_poly.pdbx_seq_one_letter_code
_entity_poly.pdbx_strand_id
1 'polypeptide(L)'
;MYGRHLHALVCLHAERKQYFATFFLRNRPELELIRRLATKKARCSKLEIGVLACSKGAEVYSILWAIRTARPDLRLNLHAVDISQEILEFAARGEYSLTNLSVINAPQLETFTKKEKVTWNTHRDQLTSMFERMTREEVETMFEVDGDQASVKPWLKEGIAWTLGDAGDPELVHTLGPQDIVVANRFLCHMPPDAAEKTLRNIARFVKPGGYLFVSGVDLDVRSKVAREMAWKPVTDLLREVHEGDPSLERGWPLEYWGLEPFCDDRPDWKIRYASVFQIGEGV
;
A
#
# COMPACT_ATOMS: atom_id res chain seq x y z
N MET A 1 2.71 14.00 -21.96
CA MET A 1 3.71 15.06 -21.71
C MET A 1 3.29 15.98 -20.56
N TYR A 2 2.04 16.47 -20.52
CA TYR A 2 1.55 17.37 -19.45
C TYR A 2 1.52 16.72 -18.06
N GLY A 3 1.11 15.45 -17.94
CA GLY A 3 1.06 14.72 -16.67
C GLY A 3 2.42 14.54 -16.00
N ARG A 4 3.49 14.30 -16.76
CA ARG A 4 4.86 14.17 -16.23
C ARG A 4 5.40 15.50 -15.67
N HIS A 5 5.10 16.62 -16.31
CA HIS A 5 5.52 17.94 -15.80
C HIS A 5 4.79 18.29 -14.51
N LEU A 6 3.51 17.96 -14.46
CA LEU A 6 2.71 18.19 -13.27
C LEU A 6 3.13 17.29 -12.11
N HIS A 7 3.41 16.02 -12.36
CA HIS A 7 3.98 15.10 -11.39
C HIS A 7 5.30 15.62 -10.81
N ALA A 8 6.21 16.09 -11.69
CA ALA A 8 7.47 16.69 -11.24
C ALA A 8 7.26 17.93 -10.35
N LEU A 9 6.30 18.79 -10.68
CA LEU A 9 5.96 19.97 -9.86
C LEU A 9 5.35 19.59 -8.51
N VAL A 10 4.47 18.59 -8.47
CA VAL A 10 3.88 18.10 -7.21
C VAL A 10 4.96 17.47 -6.33
N CYS A 11 5.84 16.64 -6.89
CA CYS A 11 6.95 16.01 -6.15
C CYS A 11 7.96 17.03 -5.60
N LEU A 12 8.20 18.17 -6.28
CA LEU A 12 9.10 19.23 -5.82
C LEU A 12 8.56 19.98 -4.59
N HIS A 13 7.24 19.99 -4.39
CA HIS A 13 6.58 20.76 -3.32
C HIS A 13 5.91 19.87 -2.27
N ALA A 14 5.90 18.55 -2.45
CA ALA A 14 5.28 17.62 -1.51
C ALA A 14 6.23 17.32 -0.34
N GLU A 15 5.85 17.72 0.84
CA GLU A 15 6.44 17.17 2.06
C GLU A 15 5.97 15.72 2.21
N ARG A 16 6.90 14.78 2.43
CA ARG A 16 6.64 13.32 2.51
C ARG A 16 5.60 12.90 3.56
N LYS A 17 5.21 13.79 4.47
CA LYS A 17 4.31 13.55 5.60
C LYS A 17 2.85 13.98 5.38
N GLN A 18 2.44 14.36 4.17
CA GLN A 18 1.18 15.11 3.99
C GLN A 18 -0.01 14.29 3.49
N TYR A 19 0.17 13.05 3.00
CA TYR A 19 -0.90 12.32 2.35
C TYR A 19 -1.16 10.95 2.99
N PHE A 20 -2.23 10.87 3.80
CA PHE A 20 -2.60 9.67 4.54
C PHE A 20 -3.92 9.03 4.07
N ALA A 21 -4.36 9.32 2.84
CA ALA A 21 -5.58 8.72 2.31
C ALA A 21 -5.39 7.21 2.09
N THR A 22 -6.27 6.44 2.70
CA THR A 22 -6.27 4.98 2.61
C THR A 22 -7.69 4.44 2.74
N PHE A 23 -7.91 3.20 2.28
CA PHE A 23 -9.19 2.52 2.34
C PHE A 23 -9.01 1.10 2.83
N PHE A 24 -9.98 0.60 3.59
CA PHE A 24 -10.08 -0.83 3.84
C PHE A 24 -10.39 -1.57 2.54
N LEU A 25 -9.83 -2.76 2.38
CA LEU A 25 -10.04 -3.65 1.24
C LEU A 25 -9.82 -2.97 -0.13
N ARG A 26 -8.83 -2.08 -0.21
CA ARG A 26 -8.57 -1.21 -1.36
C ARG A 26 -8.50 -1.95 -2.69
N ASN A 27 -7.73 -3.03 -2.76
CA ASN A 27 -7.56 -3.87 -3.94
C ASN A 27 -7.87 -5.32 -3.55
N ARG A 28 -9.10 -5.75 -3.82
CA ARG A 28 -9.56 -7.10 -3.44
C ARG A 28 -8.80 -8.23 -4.14
N PRO A 29 -8.48 -8.14 -5.46
CA PRO A 29 -7.63 -9.12 -6.11
C PRO A 29 -6.23 -9.23 -5.49
N GLU A 30 -5.64 -8.13 -5.04
CA GLU A 30 -4.35 -8.14 -4.34
C GLU A 30 -4.45 -8.88 -3.00
N LEU A 31 -5.48 -8.61 -2.21
CA LEU A 31 -5.73 -9.32 -0.95
C LEU A 31 -5.99 -10.82 -1.18
N GLU A 32 -6.70 -11.17 -2.25
CA GLU A 32 -6.90 -12.56 -2.65
C GLU A 32 -5.57 -13.23 -3.01
N LEU A 33 -4.68 -12.53 -3.71
CA LEU A 33 -3.35 -13.05 -4.01
C LEU A 33 -2.53 -13.27 -2.73
N ILE A 34 -2.53 -12.32 -1.79
CA ILE A 34 -1.90 -12.47 -0.46
C ILE A 34 -2.48 -13.72 0.26
N ARG A 35 -3.79 -13.89 0.25
CA ARG A 35 -4.46 -15.06 0.82
C ARG A 35 -3.99 -16.36 0.18
N ARG A 36 -3.91 -16.42 -1.15
CA ARG A 36 -3.39 -17.60 -1.89
C ARG A 36 -1.94 -17.89 -1.53
N LEU A 37 -1.09 -16.88 -1.40
CA LEU A 37 0.30 -17.06 -0.98
C LEU A 37 0.40 -17.60 0.45
N ALA A 38 -0.42 -17.09 1.36
CA ALA A 38 -0.50 -17.60 2.73
C ALA A 38 -0.99 -19.05 2.78
N THR A 39 -1.90 -19.46 1.91
CA THR A 39 -2.37 -20.86 1.85
C THR A 39 -1.31 -21.85 1.40
N LYS A 40 -0.26 -21.41 0.72
CA LYS A 40 0.89 -22.26 0.35
C LYS A 40 1.84 -22.55 1.53
N LYS A 41 1.74 -21.82 2.64
CA LYS A 41 2.55 -22.04 3.82
C LYS A 41 2.16 -23.34 4.55
N ALA A 42 3.14 -23.99 5.15
CA ALA A 42 2.90 -25.18 5.97
C ALA A 42 1.93 -24.85 7.12
N ARG A 43 1.22 -25.88 7.58
CA ARG A 43 0.28 -25.71 8.71
C ARG A 43 1.04 -25.27 9.98
N CYS A 44 0.45 -24.37 10.77
CA CYS A 44 0.99 -23.82 11.99
C CYS A 44 2.37 -23.14 11.85
N SER A 45 2.79 -22.82 10.62
CA SER A 45 4.05 -22.12 10.37
C SER A 45 3.94 -20.62 10.69
N LYS A 46 5.09 -19.96 10.71
CA LYS A 46 5.20 -18.51 10.85
C LYS A 46 5.16 -17.83 9.49
N LEU A 47 4.50 -16.69 9.40
CA LEU A 47 4.50 -15.82 8.25
C LEU A 47 4.89 -14.41 8.68
N GLU A 48 6.01 -13.91 8.14
CA GLU A 48 6.55 -12.58 8.39
C GLU A 48 6.08 -11.63 7.30
N ILE A 49 5.49 -10.51 7.68
CA ILE A 49 4.91 -9.53 6.75
C ILE A 49 5.41 -8.13 7.13
N GLY A 50 5.94 -7.40 6.15
CA GLY A 50 6.26 -5.97 6.30
C GLY A 50 5.26 -5.12 5.50
N VAL A 51 4.63 -4.16 6.14
CA VAL A 51 3.78 -3.14 5.48
C VAL A 51 4.45 -1.80 5.64
N LEU A 52 4.97 -1.24 4.56
CA LEU A 52 5.73 0.00 4.54
C LEU A 52 4.83 1.17 4.14
N ALA A 53 4.97 2.30 4.82
CA ALA A 53 4.08 3.46 4.73
C ALA A 53 2.61 3.07 5.03
N CYS A 54 2.41 2.43 6.18
CA CYS A 54 1.13 1.81 6.55
C CYS A 54 0.00 2.82 6.82
N SER A 55 0.31 4.11 6.89
CA SER A 55 -0.68 5.18 7.09
C SER A 55 -1.60 4.89 8.28
N LYS A 56 -2.89 5.11 8.14
CA LYS A 56 -3.93 4.87 9.18
C LYS A 56 -4.19 3.38 9.48
N GLY A 57 -3.41 2.46 8.94
CA GLY A 57 -3.50 1.03 9.24
C GLY A 57 -4.54 0.24 8.45
N ALA A 58 -5.30 0.87 7.54
CA ALA A 58 -6.35 0.17 6.79
C ALA A 58 -5.83 -1.04 6.00
N GLU A 59 -4.68 -0.91 5.36
CA GLU A 59 -4.04 -1.99 4.62
C GLU A 59 -3.55 -3.10 5.56
N VAL A 60 -2.97 -2.74 6.71
CA VAL A 60 -2.52 -3.68 7.75
C VAL A 60 -3.65 -4.59 8.18
N TYR A 61 -4.78 -4.02 8.59
CA TYR A 61 -5.92 -4.78 9.06
C TYR A 61 -6.62 -5.57 7.94
N SER A 62 -6.64 -5.03 6.72
CA SER A 62 -7.18 -5.75 5.55
C SER A 62 -6.39 -7.00 5.22
N ILE A 63 -5.04 -6.93 5.28
CA ILE A 63 -4.15 -8.07 5.07
C ILE A 63 -4.35 -9.12 6.16
N LEU A 64 -4.37 -8.69 7.42
CA LEU A 64 -4.58 -9.61 8.55
C LEU A 64 -5.94 -10.29 8.49
N TRP A 65 -6.99 -9.56 8.14
CA TRP A 65 -8.32 -10.13 7.94
C TRP A 65 -8.33 -11.18 6.83
N ALA A 66 -7.75 -10.85 5.67
CA ALA A 66 -7.71 -11.77 4.53
C ALA A 66 -6.95 -13.07 4.84
N ILE A 67 -5.86 -12.99 5.61
CA ILE A 67 -5.08 -14.17 5.97
C ILE A 67 -5.75 -14.96 7.10
N ARG A 68 -6.15 -14.31 8.18
CA ARG A 68 -6.68 -14.98 9.38
C ARG A 68 -8.01 -15.67 9.16
N THR A 69 -8.87 -15.11 8.29
CA THR A 69 -10.12 -15.77 7.90
C THR A 69 -9.88 -17.05 7.10
N ALA A 70 -8.81 -17.12 6.31
CA ALA A 70 -8.48 -18.28 5.50
C ALA A 70 -7.54 -19.28 6.22
N ARG A 71 -6.64 -18.77 7.05
CA ARG A 71 -5.56 -19.53 7.70
C ARG A 71 -5.38 -19.10 9.17
N PRO A 72 -6.38 -19.39 10.02
CA PRO A 72 -6.31 -19.07 11.45
C PRO A 72 -5.21 -19.82 12.19
N ASP A 73 -4.65 -20.86 11.57
CA ASP A 73 -3.56 -21.68 12.11
C ASP A 73 -2.18 -21.02 11.96
N LEU A 74 -2.02 -20.00 11.09
CA LEU A 74 -0.73 -19.35 10.91
C LEU A 74 -0.39 -18.40 12.05
N ARG A 75 0.88 -18.43 12.46
CA ARG A 75 1.44 -17.44 13.38
C ARG A 75 1.92 -16.23 12.59
N LEU A 76 1.14 -15.15 12.62
CA LEU A 76 1.45 -13.94 11.88
C LEU A 76 2.30 -12.99 12.73
N ASN A 77 3.40 -12.52 12.17
CA ASN A 77 4.17 -11.36 12.62
C ASN A 77 4.10 -10.31 11.54
N LEU A 78 3.50 -9.17 11.85
CA LEU A 78 3.38 -8.06 10.91
C LEU A 78 4.09 -6.83 11.46
N HIS A 79 5.04 -6.31 10.70
CA HIS A 79 5.70 -5.03 10.94
C HIS A 79 5.01 -3.95 10.11
N ALA A 80 4.31 -3.05 10.78
CA ALA A 80 3.68 -1.89 10.19
C ALA A 80 4.58 -0.66 10.39
N VAL A 81 5.09 -0.10 9.29
CA VAL A 81 6.09 0.97 9.31
C VAL A 81 5.51 2.25 8.72
N ASP A 82 5.72 3.37 9.40
CA ASP A 82 5.44 4.70 8.86
C ASP A 82 6.46 5.72 9.39
N ILE A 83 6.61 6.83 8.67
CA ILE A 83 7.51 7.94 9.06
C ILE A 83 6.87 8.89 10.08
N SER A 84 5.58 8.74 10.36
CA SER A 84 4.83 9.58 11.29
C SER A 84 4.43 8.82 12.53
N GLN A 85 4.98 9.21 13.68
CA GLN A 85 4.63 8.63 14.98
C GLN A 85 3.14 8.81 15.29
N GLU A 86 2.57 9.98 15.00
CA GLU A 86 1.16 10.28 15.23
C GLU A 86 0.23 9.35 14.45
N ILE A 87 0.58 9.05 13.19
CA ILE A 87 -0.18 8.13 12.35
C ILE A 87 -0.07 6.69 12.84
N LEU A 88 1.10 6.27 13.30
CA LEU A 88 1.27 4.94 13.89
C LEU A 88 0.43 4.76 15.15
N GLU A 89 0.39 5.77 16.02
CA GLU A 89 -0.45 5.77 17.22
C GLU A 89 -1.94 5.73 16.88
N PHE A 90 -2.35 6.49 15.85
CA PHE A 90 -3.71 6.43 15.33
C PHE A 90 -4.05 5.03 14.79
N ALA A 91 -3.19 4.48 13.94
CA ALA A 91 -3.37 3.15 13.36
C ALA A 91 -3.41 2.05 14.44
N ALA A 92 -2.53 2.13 15.44
CA ALA A 92 -2.47 1.17 16.54
C ALA A 92 -3.72 1.16 17.42
N ARG A 93 -4.35 2.34 17.66
CA ARG A 93 -5.66 2.38 18.34
C ARG A 93 -6.70 1.59 17.58
N GLY A 94 -6.70 1.68 16.23
CA GLY A 94 -7.65 0.99 15.38
C GLY A 94 -9.09 1.44 15.61
N GLU A 95 -9.28 2.73 15.84
CA GLU A 95 -10.58 3.37 16.07
C GLU A 95 -10.86 4.35 14.93
N TYR A 96 -11.99 4.19 14.27
CA TYR A 96 -12.38 4.94 13.08
C TYR A 96 -13.81 5.42 13.18
N SER A 97 -14.15 6.50 12.46
CA SER A 97 -15.54 6.92 12.28
C SER A 97 -16.07 6.37 10.95
N LEU A 98 -17.26 5.83 10.95
CA LEU A 98 -17.93 5.31 9.76
C LEU A 98 -18.40 6.42 8.82
N THR A 99 -18.76 7.59 9.38
CA THR A 99 -19.32 8.72 8.63
C THR A 99 -18.33 9.86 8.45
N ASN A 100 -17.34 10.00 9.35
CA ASN A 100 -16.39 11.11 9.27
C ASN A 100 -15.32 10.87 8.22
N LEU A 101 -15.31 11.77 7.32
CA LEU A 101 -14.25 12.17 6.44
C LEU A 101 -13.08 12.62 7.32
N SER A 102 -12.20 11.69 7.72
CA SER A 102 -11.18 11.97 8.71
C SER A 102 -10.18 13.00 8.18
N VAL A 103 -10.48 14.26 8.41
CA VAL A 103 -9.56 15.38 8.23
C VAL A 103 -8.54 15.31 9.37
N ILE A 104 -7.46 14.57 9.18
CA ILE A 104 -6.27 14.78 9.98
C ILE A 104 -5.50 15.92 9.30
N ASN A 105 -5.51 17.10 9.93
CA ASN A 105 -4.80 18.34 9.60
C ASN A 105 -5.32 19.15 8.39
N ALA A 106 -6.42 19.83 8.60
CA ALA A 106 -6.91 20.92 7.75
C ALA A 106 -6.03 22.19 7.66
N PRO A 107 -5.09 22.54 8.58
CA PRO A 107 -4.38 23.81 8.49
C PRO A 107 -3.50 23.96 7.25
N GLN A 108 -3.00 22.90 6.69
CA GLN A 108 -2.12 22.95 5.52
C GLN A 108 -2.88 22.96 4.19
N LEU A 109 -4.12 22.45 4.18
CA LEU A 109 -4.96 22.48 2.97
C LEU A 109 -5.43 23.89 2.61
N GLU A 110 -5.66 24.75 3.61
CA GLU A 110 -6.07 26.13 3.37
C GLU A 110 -5.00 26.96 2.66
N THR A 111 -3.73 26.59 2.79
CA THR A 111 -2.61 27.28 2.12
C THR A 111 -2.55 26.94 0.62
N PHE A 112 -2.95 25.74 0.23
CA PHE A 112 -3.00 25.32 -1.17
C PHE A 112 -4.20 25.90 -1.92
N THR A 113 -5.35 26.01 -1.26
CA THR A 113 -6.60 26.49 -1.89
C THR A 113 -6.61 28.00 -2.13
N LYS A 114 -5.78 28.79 -1.44
CA LYS A 114 -5.73 30.26 -1.60
C LYS A 114 -4.85 30.74 -2.74
N LYS A 115 -3.92 29.96 -3.26
CA LYS A 115 -2.95 30.41 -4.28
C LYS A 115 -3.18 29.89 -5.69
N GLU A 116 -3.88 28.77 -5.86
CA GLU A 116 -4.13 28.23 -7.21
C GLU A 116 -5.58 27.78 -7.33
N LYS A 117 -6.33 28.39 -8.24
CA LYS A 117 -7.64 27.93 -8.72
C LYS A 117 -7.46 26.63 -9.55
N VAL A 118 -6.73 25.67 -9.05
CA VAL A 118 -6.68 24.34 -9.60
C VAL A 118 -7.65 23.49 -8.82
N THR A 119 -8.86 23.37 -9.31
CA THR A 119 -9.87 22.45 -8.81
C THR A 119 -9.42 21.01 -9.08
N TRP A 120 -8.48 20.55 -8.29
CA TRP A 120 -8.09 19.16 -8.28
C TRP A 120 -9.16 18.34 -7.57
N ASN A 121 -9.50 17.19 -8.13
CA ASN A 121 -10.33 16.16 -7.49
C ASN A 121 -9.73 15.61 -6.18
N THR A 122 -8.63 16.19 -5.69
CA THR A 122 -8.02 15.89 -4.38
C THR A 122 -9.02 16.02 -3.23
N HIS A 123 -9.99 16.92 -3.32
CA HIS A 123 -11.08 17.02 -2.35
C HIS A 123 -11.96 15.77 -2.28
N ARG A 124 -12.12 15.05 -3.39
CA ARG A 124 -12.97 13.85 -3.43
C ARG A 124 -12.32 12.68 -2.70
N ASP A 125 -10.98 12.54 -2.80
CA ASP A 125 -10.23 11.49 -2.11
C ASP A 125 -10.16 11.72 -0.59
N GLN A 126 -10.27 12.96 -0.16
CA GLN A 126 -10.32 13.35 1.25
C GLN A 126 -11.73 13.23 1.84
N LEU A 127 -12.75 13.21 1.00
CA LEU A 127 -14.15 13.17 1.36
C LEU A 127 -14.75 11.75 1.34
N THR A 128 -14.02 10.74 0.91
CA THR A 128 -14.50 9.36 0.90
C THR A 128 -14.23 8.67 2.24
N SER A 129 -15.23 7.92 2.72
CA SER A 129 -15.06 7.10 3.91
C SER A 129 -14.02 6.01 3.68
N MET A 130 -13.18 5.73 4.67
CA MET A 130 -12.25 4.59 4.63
C MET A 130 -12.97 3.24 4.43
N PHE A 131 -14.27 3.19 4.68
CA PHE A 131 -15.15 2.01 4.59
C PHE A 131 -15.90 1.89 3.26
N GLU A 132 -15.76 2.83 2.32
CA GLU A 132 -16.55 2.89 1.09
C GLU A 132 -16.51 1.61 0.23
N ARG A 133 -15.47 0.80 0.40
CA ARG A 133 -15.27 -0.47 -0.32
C ARG A 133 -15.67 -1.71 0.47
N MET A 134 -16.19 -1.53 1.66
CA MET A 134 -16.61 -2.62 2.53
C MET A 134 -18.10 -2.86 2.45
N THR A 135 -18.48 -4.13 2.48
CA THR A 135 -19.87 -4.51 2.76
C THR A 135 -20.15 -4.38 4.24
N ARG A 136 -21.43 -4.34 4.61
CA ARG A 136 -21.84 -4.31 6.02
C ARG A 136 -21.32 -5.54 6.78
N GLU A 137 -21.39 -6.72 6.17
CA GLU A 137 -20.90 -7.97 6.76
C GLU A 137 -19.40 -7.93 7.05
N GLU A 138 -18.62 -7.37 6.14
CA GLU A 138 -17.17 -7.19 6.33
C GLU A 138 -16.86 -6.21 7.46
N VAL A 139 -17.62 -5.11 7.57
CA VAL A 139 -17.51 -4.19 8.71
C VAL A 139 -17.83 -4.93 10.01
N GLU A 140 -18.95 -5.66 10.09
CA GLU A 140 -19.35 -6.43 11.27
C GLU A 140 -18.35 -7.55 11.61
N THR A 141 -17.64 -8.09 10.62
CA THR A 141 -16.61 -9.11 10.83
C THR A 141 -15.32 -8.52 11.40
N MET A 142 -14.89 -7.36 10.90
CA MET A 142 -13.61 -6.73 11.27
C MET A 142 -13.70 -5.81 12.48
N PHE A 143 -14.85 -5.22 12.74
CA PHE A 143 -15.03 -4.15 13.73
C PHE A 143 -16.14 -4.46 14.74
N GLU A 144 -15.96 -3.89 15.93
CA GLU A 144 -17.03 -3.63 16.88
C GLU A 144 -17.56 -2.23 16.59
N VAL A 145 -18.87 -2.12 16.35
CA VAL A 145 -19.53 -0.86 15.96
C VAL A 145 -20.42 -0.36 17.09
N ASP A 146 -20.18 0.88 17.49
CA ASP A 146 -21.03 1.61 18.44
C ASP A 146 -21.35 3.01 17.88
N GLY A 147 -22.59 3.20 17.42
CA GLY A 147 -23.00 4.40 16.72
C GLY A 147 -22.19 4.65 15.45
N ASP A 148 -21.43 5.74 15.42
CA ASP A 148 -20.52 6.11 14.32
C ASP A 148 -19.10 5.56 14.51
N GLN A 149 -18.79 5.01 15.66
CA GLN A 149 -17.45 4.48 15.99
C GLN A 149 -17.33 3.02 15.56
N ALA A 150 -16.23 2.71 14.86
CA ALA A 150 -15.83 1.37 14.48
C ALA A 150 -14.45 1.06 15.07
N SER A 151 -14.38 0.11 16.00
CA SER A 151 -13.13 -0.33 16.64
C SER A 151 -12.72 -1.67 16.08
N VAL A 152 -11.48 -1.78 15.60
CA VAL A 152 -10.92 -3.05 15.08
C VAL A 152 -10.97 -4.11 16.18
N LYS A 153 -11.54 -5.27 15.86
CA LYS A 153 -11.67 -6.38 16.80
C LYS A 153 -10.31 -6.87 17.30
N PRO A 154 -10.19 -7.27 18.57
CA PRO A 154 -8.91 -7.65 19.19
C PRO A 154 -8.11 -8.69 18.39
N TRP A 155 -8.77 -9.70 17.84
CA TRP A 155 -8.12 -10.75 17.07
C TRP A 155 -7.39 -10.25 15.80
N LEU A 156 -7.75 -9.07 15.27
CA LEU A 156 -7.03 -8.43 14.16
C LEU A 156 -5.85 -7.56 14.62
N LYS A 157 -5.78 -7.21 15.90
CA LYS A 157 -4.68 -6.40 16.45
C LYS A 157 -3.47 -7.24 16.91
N GLU A 158 -3.64 -8.54 17.05
CA GLU A 158 -2.58 -9.43 17.52
C GLU A 158 -1.40 -9.49 16.53
N GLY A 159 -0.18 -9.62 17.03
CA GLY A 159 1.03 -9.85 16.23
C GLY A 159 1.44 -8.69 15.33
N ILE A 160 1.00 -7.45 15.60
CA ILE A 160 1.42 -6.25 14.89
C ILE A 160 2.48 -5.52 15.71
N ALA A 161 3.62 -5.26 15.08
CA ALA A 161 4.65 -4.35 15.59
C ALA A 161 4.58 -3.04 14.81
N TRP A 162 4.21 -1.95 15.47
CA TRP A 162 4.17 -0.61 14.90
C TRP A 162 5.54 0.04 15.06
N THR A 163 6.18 0.40 13.95
CA THR A 163 7.57 0.84 13.92
C THR A 163 7.70 2.19 13.22
N LEU A 164 8.25 3.18 13.93
CA LEU A 164 8.65 4.43 13.29
C LEU A 164 9.88 4.18 12.43
N GLY A 165 9.80 4.48 11.13
CA GLY A 165 10.90 4.26 10.21
C GLY A 165 10.63 4.77 8.80
N ASP A 166 11.71 5.02 8.07
CA ASP A 166 11.68 5.42 6.66
C ASP A 166 12.04 4.21 5.78
N ALA A 167 11.15 3.83 4.87
CA ALA A 167 11.42 2.76 3.88
C ALA A 167 12.63 3.04 2.99
N GLY A 168 13.06 4.30 2.88
CA GLY A 168 14.29 4.71 2.20
C GLY A 168 15.55 4.53 3.03
N ASP A 169 15.44 4.30 4.34
CA ASP A 169 16.59 4.07 5.21
C ASP A 169 17.10 2.63 5.07
N PRO A 170 18.35 2.41 4.63
CA PRO A 170 18.91 1.08 4.49
C PRO A 170 19.10 0.35 5.84
N GLU A 171 19.18 1.07 6.96
CA GLU A 171 19.34 0.48 8.29
C GLU A 171 18.05 -0.14 8.83
N LEU A 172 16.91 0.28 8.31
CA LEU A 172 15.61 -0.27 8.73
C LEU A 172 15.53 -1.80 8.51
N VAL A 173 16.27 -2.34 7.54
CA VAL A 173 16.32 -3.80 7.29
C VAL A 173 16.87 -4.57 8.51
N HIS A 174 17.77 -3.98 9.29
CA HIS A 174 18.31 -4.61 10.50
C HIS A 174 17.28 -4.65 11.63
N THR A 175 16.36 -3.69 11.64
CA THR A 175 15.28 -3.64 12.64
C THR A 175 14.15 -4.63 12.31
N LEU A 176 13.72 -4.69 11.04
CA LEU A 176 12.60 -5.53 10.63
C LEU A 176 13.01 -6.99 10.37
N GLY A 177 14.26 -7.21 9.97
CA GLY A 177 14.69 -8.48 9.41
C GLY A 177 14.02 -8.82 8.07
N PRO A 178 14.34 -9.96 7.47
CA PRO A 178 13.78 -10.37 6.19
C PRO A 178 12.34 -10.89 6.33
N GLN A 179 11.46 -10.48 5.42
CA GLN A 179 10.03 -10.75 5.41
C GLN A 179 9.64 -11.75 4.31
N ASP A 180 8.65 -12.58 4.55
CA ASP A 180 8.06 -13.47 3.52
C ASP A 180 7.26 -12.67 2.48
N ILE A 181 6.58 -11.62 2.94
CA ILE A 181 5.79 -10.69 2.13
C ILE A 181 6.13 -9.27 2.56
N VAL A 182 6.45 -8.42 1.60
CA VAL A 182 6.57 -6.96 1.81
C VAL A 182 5.52 -6.26 0.96
N VAL A 183 4.77 -5.35 1.59
CA VAL A 183 3.77 -4.50 0.92
C VAL A 183 4.23 -3.05 1.02
N ALA A 184 4.37 -2.40 -0.13
CA ALA A 184 4.92 -1.06 -0.29
C ALA A 184 4.05 -0.24 -1.27
N ASN A 185 2.80 -0.01 -0.91
CA ASN A 185 1.80 0.54 -1.81
C ASN A 185 1.63 2.05 -1.65
N ARG A 186 1.59 2.77 -2.80
CA ARG A 186 1.07 4.12 -2.97
C ARG A 186 1.77 5.23 -2.18
N PHE A 187 3.06 5.12 -1.96
CA PHE A 187 3.86 6.21 -1.39
C PHE A 187 5.06 6.61 -2.26
N LEU A 188 5.57 5.72 -3.11
CA LEU A 188 6.69 6.01 -3.99
C LEU A 188 6.34 7.06 -5.06
N CYS A 189 5.07 7.16 -5.45
CA CYS A 189 4.56 8.19 -6.37
C CYS A 189 4.73 9.63 -5.85
N HIS A 190 4.91 9.80 -4.54
CA HIS A 190 5.16 11.10 -3.93
C HIS A 190 6.65 11.49 -3.93
N MET A 191 7.52 10.63 -4.47
CA MET A 191 8.96 10.85 -4.56
C MET A 191 9.38 11.23 -5.98
N PRO A 192 10.44 12.05 -6.15
CA PRO A 192 11.10 12.17 -7.44
C PRO A 192 11.56 10.79 -7.96
N PRO A 193 11.58 10.56 -9.30
CA PRO A 193 11.87 9.24 -9.87
C PRO A 193 13.16 8.60 -9.36
N ASP A 194 14.26 9.37 -9.25
CA ASP A 194 15.53 8.85 -8.75
C ASP A 194 15.47 8.41 -7.27
N ALA A 195 14.76 9.17 -6.44
CA ALA A 195 14.54 8.82 -5.05
C ALA A 195 13.61 7.60 -4.93
N ALA A 196 12.55 7.52 -5.75
CA ALA A 196 11.65 6.38 -5.82
C ALA A 196 12.40 5.12 -6.24
N GLU A 197 13.29 5.20 -7.25
CA GLU A 197 14.12 4.08 -7.69
C GLU A 197 15.05 3.60 -6.57
N LYS A 198 15.78 4.51 -5.92
CA LYS A 198 16.66 4.17 -4.79
C LYS A 198 15.91 3.51 -3.65
N THR A 199 14.75 4.07 -3.28
CA THR A 199 13.90 3.54 -2.22
C THR A 199 13.35 2.17 -2.61
N LEU A 200 12.89 1.97 -3.85
CA LEU A 200 12.39 0.69 -4.34
C LEU A 200 13.45 -0.41 -4.28
N ARG A 201 14.71 -0.11 -4.65
CA ARG A 201 15.84 -1.04 -4.51
C ARG A 201 16.10 -1.39 -3.05
N ASN A 202 16.00 -0.41 -2.15
CA ASN A 202 16.16 -0.65 -0.72
C ASN A 202 15.04 -1.55 -0.17
N ILE A 203 13.79 -1.29 -0.57
CA ILE A 203 12.63 -2.09 -0.16
C ILE A 203 12.81 -3.57 -0.51
N ALA A 204 13.37 -3.89 -1.66
CA ALA A 204 13.61 -5.29 -2.05
C ALA A 204 14.50 -6.06 -1.06
N ARG A 205 15.35 -5.38 -0.31
CA ARG A 205 16.24 -5.98 0.70
C ARG A 205 15.48 -6.50 1.93
N PHE A 206 14.26 -6.02 2.16
CA PHE A 206 13.39 -6.54 3.23
C PHE A 206 12.75 -7.88 2.86
N VAL A 207 12.75 -8.26 1.58
CA VAL A 207 12.11 -9.50 1.12
C VAL A 207 13.10 -10.67 1.23
N LYS A 208 12.68 -11.76 1.86
CA LYS A 208 13.45 -13.02 1.86
C LYS A 208 13.67 -13.53 0.44
N PRO A 209 14.77 -14.25 0.16
CA PRO A 209 14.89 -15.03 -1.07
C PRO A 209 13.67 -15.93 -1.25
N GLY A 210 13.04 -15.87 -2.45
CA GLY A 210 11.79 -16.57 -2.74
C GLY A 210 10.51 -15.92 -2.18
N GLY A 211 10.63 -14.85 -1.40
CA GLY A 211 9.52 -14.05 -0.88
C GLY A 211 8.90 -13.13 -1.93
N TYR A 212 7.90 -12.37 -1.53
CA TYR A 212 7.08 -11.57 -2.43
C TYR A 212 7.08 -10.09 -2.06
N LEU A 213 7.27 -9.24 -3.08
CA LEU A 213 7.14 -7.79 -2.99
C LEU A 213 5.85 -7.36 -3.69
N PHE A 214 4.96 -6.71 -2.97
CA PHE A 214 3.79 -6.00 -3.48
C PHE A 214 4.13 -4.52 -3.55
N VAL A 215 4.08 -3.90 -4.72
CA VAL A 215 4.43 -2.50 -4.93
C VAL A 215 3.57 -1.85 -5.99
N SER A 216 2.75 -0.90 -5.56
CA SER A 216 1.91 -0.07 -6.42
C SER A 216 2.15 1.42 -6.16
N GLY A 217 1.59 2.28 -7.01
CA GLY A 217 1.78 3.73 -6.85
C GLY A 217 3.25 4.14 -6.97
N VAL A 218 3.89 3.67 -8.03
CA VAL A 218 5.24 4.07 -8.45
C VAL A 218 5.25 4.19 -9.96
N ASP A 219 6.02 5.13 -10.49
CA ASP A 219 6.16 5.29 -11.94
C ASP A 219 6.48 3.94 -12.62
N LEU A 220 5.71 3.62 -13.68
CA LEU A 220 5.80 2.33 -14.37
C LEU A 220 7.16 2.08 -15.00
N ASP A 221 7.83 3.15 -15.50
CA ASP A 221 9.15 3.03 -16.10
C ASP A 221 10.18 2.74 -15.02
N VAL A 222 10.10 3.42 -13.85
CA VAL A 222 10.96 3.16 -12.69
C VAL A 222 10.78 1.73 -12.21
N ARG A 223 9.54 1.29 -11.96
CA ARG A 223 9.26 -0.07 -11.50
C ARG A 223 9.76 -1.13 -12.47
N SER A 224 9.42 -0.98 -13.75
CA SER A 224 9.82 -1.93 -14.79
C SER A 224 11.33 -2.00 -14.99
N LYS A 225 12.03 -0.84 -14.91
CA LYS A 225 13.48 -0.77 -14.95
C LYS A 225 14.11 -1.56 -13.80
N VAL A 226 13.73 -1.23 -12.56
CA VAL A 226 14.29 -1.89 -11.37
C VAL A 226 14.00 -3.39 -11.40
N ALA A 227 12.78 -3.80 -11.74
CA ALA A 227 12.41 -5.21 -11.80
C ALA A 227 13.25 -5.99 -12.84
N ARG A 228 13.57 -5.39 -14.00
CA ARG A 228 14.44 -6.03 -15.00
C ARG A 228 15.88 -6.11 -14.51
N GLU A 229 16.43 -5.02 -14.00
CA GLU A 229 17.82 -4.96 -13.57
C GLU A 229 18.11 -5.87 -12.37
N MET A 230 17.15 -6.03 -11.48
CA MET A 230 17.23 -6.92 -10.32
C MET A 230 16.68 -8.34 -10.57
N ALA A 231 16.34 -8.66 -11.83
CA ALA A 231 15.80 -9.94 -12.24
C ALA A 231 14.60 -10.43 -11.41
N TRP A 232 13.72 -9.49 -11.00
CA TRP A 232 12.51 -9.85 -10.27
C TRP A 232 11.54 -10.62 -11.17
N LYS A 233 10.90 -11.64 -10.60
CA LYS A 233 9.96 -12.49 -11.32
C LYS A 233 8.54 -11.97 -11.15
N PRO A 234 7.89 -11.43 -12.20
CA PRO A 234 6.52 -10.95 -12.07
C PRO A 234 5.59 -12.11 -11.73
N VAL A 235 4.73 -11.91 -10.74
CA VAL A 235 3.65 -12.84 -10.42
C VAL A 235 2.51 -12.56 -11.39
N THR A 236 2.16 -13.55 -12.20
CA THR A 236 1.13 -13.42 -13.24
C THR A 236 -0.24 -13.90 -12.80
N ASP A 237 -0.34 -14.60 -11.66
CA ASP A 237 -1.61 -14.97 -11.04
C ASP A 237 -2.37 -13.72 -10.63
N LEU A 238 -3.59 -13.54 -11.10
CA LEU A 238 -4.43 -12.35 -10.90
C LEU A 238 -3.79 -11.01 -11.34
N LEU A 239 -2.79 -11.02 -12.23
CA LEU A 239 -2.06 -9.80 -12.60
C LEU A 239 -3.00 -8.73 -13.17
N ARG A 240 -3.87 -9.13 -14.11
CA ARG A 240 -4.82 -8.20 -14.73
C ARG A 240 -5.83 -7.69 -13.71
N GLU A 241 -6.39 -8.60 -12.92
CA GLU A 241 -7.38 -8.28 -11.90
C GLU A 241 -6.80 -7.35 -10.82
N VAL A 242 -5.54 -7.56 -10.41
CA VAL A 242 -4.84 -6.69 -9.46
C VAL A 242 -4.60 -5.31 -10.08
N HIS A 243 -4.17 -5.24 -11.35
CA HIS A 243 -3.95 -3.97 -12.04
C HIS A 243 -5.27 -3.21 -12.21
N GLU A 244 -6.31 -3.87 -12.72
CA GLU A 244 -7.63 -3.27 -12.96
C GLU A 244 -8.40 -3.01 -11.66
N GLY A 245 -8.07 -3.71 -10.58
CA GLY A 245 -8.65 -3.51 -9.24
C GLY A 245 -8.13 -2.27 -8.49
N ASP A 246 -7.15 -1.53 -9.04
CA ASP A 246 -6.71 -0.28 -8.42
C ASP A 246 -7.79 0.80 -8.60
N PRO A 247 -8.32 1.37 -7.50
CA PRO A 247 -9.41 2.34 -7.55
C PRO A 247 -9.08 3.63 -8.31
N SER A 248 -7.81 3.91 -8.55
CA SER A 248 -7.40 5.09 -9.30
C SER A 248 -7.68 4.96 -10.80
N LEU A 249 -7.83 3.74 -11.33
CA LEU A 249 -8.28 3.52 -12.71
C LEU A 249 -9.71 3.99 -12.94
N GLU A 250 -10.59 3.82 -11.96
CA GLU A 250 -11.99 4.26 -12.03
C GLU A 250 -12.11 5.79 -11.96
N ARG A 251 -11.14 6.45 -11.31
CA ARG A 251 -11.14 7.90 -11.12
C ARG A 251 -10.56 8.68 -12.31
N GLY A 252 -9.94 7.99 -13.27
CA GLY A 252 -9.32 8.58 -14.44
C GLY A 252 -8.01 9.32 -14.12
N TRP A 253 -7.79 10.45 -14.79
CA TRP A 253 -6.58 11.25 -14.66
C TRP A 253 -6.31 11.74 -13.22
N PRO A 254 -5.06 11.78 -12.74
CA PRO A 254 -3.82 11.46 -13.48
C PRO A 254 -3.34 10.02 -13.22
N LEU A 255 -3.63 9.10 -14.11
CA LEU A 255 -3.21 7.69 -13.97
C LEU A 255 -1.68 7.55 -13.84
N GLU A 256 -0.93 8.32 -14.64
CA GLU A 256 0.55 8.30 -14.62
C GLU A 256 1.12 8.65 -13.24
N TYR A 257 0.47 9.53 -12.47
CA TYR A 257 0.88 9.86 -11.11
C TYR A 257 0.83 8.64 -10.18
N TRP A 258 -0.17 7.79 -10.36
CA TRP A 258 -0.34 6.59 -9.56
C TRP A 258 0.44 5.39 -10.09
N GLY A 259 1.25 5.57 -11.14
CA GLY A 259 1.95 4.48 -11.78
C GLY A 259 0.98 3.52 -12.46
N LEU A 260 -0.02 4.04 -13.14
CA LEU A 260 -1.05 3.29 -13.84
C LEU A 260 -1.16 3.75 -15.29
N GLU A 261 -1.59 2.85 -16.14
CA GLU A 261 -2.03 3.09 -17.52
C GLU A 261 -3.09 2.04 -17.87
N PRO A 262 -3.90 2.25 -18.92
CA PRO A 262 -4.83 1.23 -19.40
C PRO A 262 -4.09 -0.07 -19.72
N PHE A 263 -4.66 -1.20 -19.30
CA PHE A 263 -4.07 -2.51 -19.55
C PHE A 263 -4.01 -2.83 -21.04
N CYS A 264 -2.85 -3.29 -21.54
CA CYS A 264 -2.61 -3.66 -22.91
C CYS A 264 -1.74 -4.92 -22.98
N ASP A 265 -2.33 -6.06 -23.27
CA ASP A 265 -1.68 -7.36 -23.37
C ASP A 265 -0.95 -7.62 -24.69
N ASP A 266 -1.18 -6.77 -25.71
CA ASP A 266 -0.43 -6.80 -26.97
C ASP A 266 1.04 -6.38 -26.83
N ARG A 267 1.41 -5.79 -25.69
CA ARG A 267 2.78 -5.36 -25.41
C ARG A 267 3.66 -6.58 -25.12
N PRO A 268 4.86 -6.67 -25.71
CA PRO A 268 5.79 -7.79 -25.41
C PRO A 268 6.20 -7.86 -23.93
N ASP A 269 6.22 -6.73 -23.24
CA ASP A 269 6.66 -6.58 -21.85
C ASP A 269 5.50 -6.48 -20.85
N TRP A 270 4.26 -6.76 -21.24
CA TRP A 270 3.06 -6.55 -20.42
C TRP A 270 3.16 -7.17 -19.03
N LYS A 271 3.75 -8.37 -18.92
CA LYS A 271 3.87 -9.06 -17.64
C LYS A 271 4.68 -8.27 -16.61
N ILE A 272 5.83 -7.73 -17.02
CA ILE A 272 6.67 -6.94 -16.12
C ILE A 272 6.17 -5.50 -15.98
N ARG A 273 5.52 -4.99 -17.02
CA ARG A 273 4.98 -3.63 -17.05
C ARG A 273 3.82 -3.45 -16.06
N TYR A 274 2.87 -4.39 -16.08
CA TYR A 274 1.65 -4.29 -15.28
C TYR A 274 1.71 -5.02 -13.94
N ALA A 275 2.71 -5.87 -13.72
CA ALA A 275 2.87 -6.52 -12.43
C ALA A 275 3.12 -5.47 -11.33
N SER A 276 2.33 -5.55 -10.27
CA SER A 276 2.59 -4.89 -8.99
C SER A 276 3.07 -5.88 -7.93
N VAL A 277 3.17 -7.17 -8.28
CA VAL A 277 3.65 -8.22 -7.39
C VAL A 277 4.79 -8.98 -8.04
N PHE A 278 5.90 -9.09 -7.31
CA PHE A 278 7.10 -9.77 -7.78
C PHE A 278 7.59 -10.79 -6.76
N GLN A 279 8.05 -11.93 -7.24
CA GLN A 279 8.84 -12.84 -6.43
C GLN A 279 10.31 -12.43 -6.54
N ILE A 280 10.94 -12.25 -5.38
CA ILE A 280 12.34 -11.87 -5.30
C ILE A 280 13.18 -13.14 -5.31
N GLY A 281 14.15 -13.22 -6.24
CA GLY A 281 15.03 -14.37 -6.39
C GLY A 281 15.96 -14.58 -5.20
N GLU A 282 16.57 -15.75 -5.12
CA GLU A 282 17.74 -15.97 -4.27
C GLU A 282 18.85 -15.05 -4.81
N GLY A 283 19.35 -14.15 -3.97
CA GLY A 283 20.23 -13.06 -4.36
C GLY A 283 21.42 -13.52 -5.22
N VAL A 284 21.70 -12.73 -6.23
CA VAL A 284 22.97 -12.81 -6.98
C VAL A 284 24.08 -12.27 -6.11
#